data_468780349a0e9919744fe6dc39ece250
#
_entry.id   468780349a0e9919744fe6dc39ece250
#
_cell.length_a   1.000
_cell.length_b   1.000
_cell.length_c   1.000
_cell.angle_alpha   90.00
_cell.angle_beta   90.00
_cell.angle_gamma   90.00
#
_symmetry.space_group_name_H-M   'P 1'
#
loop_
_entity.id
_entity.type
_entity.pdbx_description
1 polymer ?
#
loop_
_entity_poly.entity_id
_entity_poly.type
_entity_poly.pdbx_seq_one_letter_code
_entity_poly.pdbx_strand_id
1 'polypeptide(L)'
;SATLIFLILSGGVDPILYQLKFYIFRSDESANLTQGFMYFNVNQTIQEVENVDFSEFMRRISGSEIVFLFSLFGFVWLLRKHKSMIMALPILVLGFLALKGGLRFTIYSVPVMALGFGFLLSEFKAILVKKYSQLTSNVCIVFATILTLAPVFIHIYNYKAPTVFSQNEASLLNQLKNIANREDYVVTWWDYGYPVRYYSDVKTLVDGGKHLGKDNFFPSFSLSKDEQAAANMARLSVEYT
;
A
#
# COMPACT_ATOMS: atom_id res chain seq x y z
N SER A 1 -32.07 -5.90 -9.39
CA SER A 1 -32.19 -6.64 -10.63
C SER A 1 -31.99 -8.12 -10.40
N ALA A 2 -32.64 -8.98 -11.19
CA ALA A 2 -32.55 -10.45 -11.06
C ALA A 2 -31.11 -10.96 -11.12
N THR A 3 -30.25 -10.34 -11.91
CA THR A 3 -28.82 -10.67 -12.06
C THR A 3 -28.04 -10.52 -10.73
N LEU A 4 -28.31 -9.45 -9.97
CA LEU A 4 -27.62 -9.23 -8.68
C LEU A 4 -28.06 -10.28 -7.65
N ILE A 5 -29.34 -10.60 -7.62
CA ILE A 5 -29.89 -11.64 -6.74
C ILE A 5 -29.31 -13.01 -7.09
N PHE A 6 -29.23 -13.32 -8.37
CA PHE A 6 -28.58 -14.56 -8.83
C PHE A 6 -27.10 -14.66 -8.43
N LEU A 7 -26.33 -13.57 -8.62
CA LEU A 7 -24.92 -13.50 -8.21
C LEU A 7 -24.73 -13.72 -6.70
N ILE A 8 -25.62 -13.17 -5.87
CA ILE A 8 -25.57 -13.35 -4.41
C ILE A 8 -25.94 -14.80 -4.05
N LEU A 9 -27.01 -15.34 -4.62
CA LEU A 9 -27.50 -16.69 -4.32
C LEU A 9 -26.57 -17.80 -4.85
N SER A 10 -25.84 -17.54 -5.94
CA SER A 10 -24.86 -18.48 -6.51
C SER A 10 -23.48 -18.46 -5.82
N GLY A 11 -23.29 -17.62 -4.79
CA GLY A 11 -21.98 -17.44 -4.14
C GLY A 11 -20.97 -16.68 -5.00
N GLY A 12 -21.37 -16.11 -6.14
CA GLY A 12 -20.47 -15.36 -7.03
C GLY A 12 -19.87 -14.10 -6.42
N VAL A 13 -20.46 -13.62 -5.30
CA VAL A 13 -19.97 -12.46 -4.54
C VAL A 13 -19.01 -12.89 -3.41
N ASP A 14 -19.03 -14.15 -3.02
CA ASP A 14 -18.26 -14.66 -1.86
C ASP A 14 -16.74 -14.41 -1.98
N PRO A 15 -16.08 -14.58 -3.15
CA PRO A 15 -14.66 -14.26 -3.29
C PRO A 15 -14.36 -12.78 -3.03
N ILE A 16 -15.26 -11.88 -3.44
CA ILE A 16 -15.12 -10.43 -3.21
C ILE A 16 -15.31 -10.11 -1.72
N LEU A 17 -16.33 -10.70 -1.09
CA LEU A 17 -16.57 -10.52 0.35
C LEU A 17 -15.43 -11.10 1.17
N TYR A 18 -14.87 -12.25 0.79
CA TYR A 18 -13.72 -12.84 1.43
C TYR A 18 -12.49 -11.91 1.33
N GLN A 19 -12.19 -11.38 0.16
CA GLN A 19 -11.11 -10.43 -0.04
C GLN A 19 -11.31 -9.14 0.76
N LEU A 20 -12.50 -8.57 0.77
CA LEU A 20 -12.82 -7.40 1.58
C LEU A 20 -12.65 -7.70 3.08
N LYS A 21 -13.16 -8.82 3.55
CA LYS A 21 -13.01 -9.26 4.94
C LYS A 21 -11.53 -9.44 5.29
N PHE A 22 -10.76 -10.08 4.43
CA PHE A 22 -9.33 -10.26 4.59
C PHE A 22 -8.57 -8.92 4.72
N TYR A 23 -8.92 -7.89 3.94
CA TYR A 23 -8.30 -6.57 4.04
C TYR A 23 -8.78 -5.74 5.23
N ILE A 24 -10.01 -5.91 5.68
CA ILE A 24 -10.60 -5.12 6.77
C ILE A 24 -10.25 -5.71 8.15
N PHE A 25 -10.29 -7.04 8.28
CA PHE A 25 -10.14 -7.77 9.56
C PHE A 25 -8.83 -8.55 9.65
N ARG A 26 -7.76 -7.99 9.18
CA ARG A 26 -6.41 -8.60 9.11
C ARG A 26 -5.89 -9.24 10.40
N SER A 27 -6.26 -8.70 11.54
CA SER A 27 -5.80 -9.16 12.84
C SER A 27 -6.31 -10.56 13.22
N ASP A 28 -7.42 -10.99 12.63
CA ASP A 28 -8.06 -12.24 13.03
C ASP A 28 -7.50 -13.47 12.28
N GLU A 29 -6.88 -13.27 11.11
CA GLU A 29 -6.29 -14.38 10.34
C GLU A 29 -4.83 -14.71 10.69
N SER A 30 -4.11 -13.79 11.32
CA SER A 30 -2.78 -14.09 11.89
C SER A 30 -2.85 -15.01 13.12
N ALA A 31 -4.02 -15.13 13.69
CA ALA A 31 -4.36 -16.11 14.71
C ALA A 31 -5.13 -17.28 14.09
N ASN A 32 -4.64 -17.87 13.02
CA ASN A 32 -5.00 -19.25 12.73
C ASN A 32 -4.40 -20.13 13.83
N LEU A 33 -4.98 -19.98 15.00
CA LEU A 33 -4.83 -20.80 16.20
C LEU A 33 -5.36 -22.21 15.99
N THR A 34 -5.38 -22.70 14.77
CA THR A 34 -5.49 -24.10 14.51
C THR A 34 -4.18 -24.72 14.95
N GLN A 35 -4.09 -25.04 16.26
CA GLN A 35 -3.04 -25.83 16.90
C GLN A 35 -1.89 -25.08 17.61
N GLY A 36 -2.06 -23.82 18.06
CA GLY A 36 -1.10 -23.22 19.00
C GLY A 36 0.22 -22.70 18.40
N PHE A 37 0.35 -22.66 17.09
CA PHE A 37 1.52 -22.11 16.43
C PHE A 37 1.25 -20.67 15.96
N MET A 38 1.93 -19.70 16.59
CA MET A 38 1.94 -18.32 16.12
C MET A 38 3.17 -18.08 15.23
N TYR A 39 2.96 -17.54 14.03
CA TYR A 39 4.03 -17.10 13.15
C TYR A 39 3.63 -15.82 12.41
N PHE A 40 4.64 -15.03 12.05
CA PHE A 40 4.40 -13.80 11.30
C PHE A 40 4.00 -14.12 9.87
N ASN A 41 2.86 -13.56 9.46
CA ASN A 41 2.39 -13.66 8.09
C ASN A 41 2.98 -12.52 7.25
N VAL A 42 3.08 -12.73 5.93
CA VAL A 42 3.56 -11.72 4.96
C VAL A 42 2.81 -10.40 5.11
N ASN A 43 1.49 -10.44 5.25
CA ASN A 43 0.66 -9.24 5.36
C ASN A 43 0.93 -8.37 6.59
N GLN A 44 1.58 -8.91 7.62
CA GLN A 44 1.95 -8.16 8.83
C GLN A 44 3.24 -7.39 8.67
N THR A 45 4.05 -7.73 7.67
CA THR A 45 5.39 -7.18 7.45
C THR A 45 5.50 -6.28 6.23
N ILE A 46 4.44 -6.20 5.42
CA ILE A 46 4.40 -5.31 4.25
C ILE A 46 3.99 -3.92 4.70
N GLN A 47 4.89 -2.94 4.56
CA GLN A 47 4.67 -1.53 4.89
C GLN A 47 3.43 -0.91 4.21
N GLU A 48 3.21 -1.25 2.94
CA GLU A 48 2.08 -0.73 2.13
C GLU A 48 0.72 -1.18 2.65
N VAL A 49 0.76 -2.14 3.55
CA VAL A 49 -0.39 -2.79 4.13
C VAL A 49 -0.65 -2.31 5.55
N GLU A 50 0.25 -1.52 6.14
CA GLU A 50 0.11 -0.95 7.46
C GLU A 50 -1.09 0.02 7.55
N ASN A 51 -1.74 0.03 8.73
CA ASN A 51 -2.81 0.98 9.00
C ASN A 51 -2.27 2.41 8.97
N VAL A 52 -2.93 3.26 8.23
CA VAL A 52 -2.54 4.65 8.04
C VAL A 52 -3.30 5.53 9.01
N ASP A 53 -2.59 6.42 9.73
CA ASP A 53 -3.22 7.48 10.49
C ASP A 53 -3.99 8.44 9.57
N PHE A 54 -5.07 9.03 10.10
CA PHE A 54 -5.95 9.88 9.30
C PHE A 54 -5.24 11.14 8.76
N SER A 55 -4.30 11.70 9.52
CA SER A 55 -3.47 12.83 9.07
C SER A 55 -2.58 12.43 7.88
N GLU A 56 -1.89 11.29 7.98
CA GLU A 56 -1.07 10.76 6.89
C GLU A 56 -1.92 10.40 5.67
N PHE A 57 -3.11 9.81 5.88
CA PHE A 57 -4.08 9.55 4.82
C PHE A 57 -4.42 10.83 4.03
N MET A 58 -4.75 11.93 4.73
CA MET A 58 -5.07 13.20 4.09
C MET A 58 -3.88 13.77 3.30
N ARG A 59 -2.68 13.71 3.88
CA ARG A 59 -1.44 14.19 3.25
C ARG A 59 -1.07 13.39 2.01
N ARG A 60 -1.23 12.08 2.04
CA ARG A 60 -0.96 11.20 0.90
C ARG A 60 -1.87 11.46 -0.29
N ILE A 61 -3.12 11.81 -0.05
CA ILE A 61 -4.10 12.04 -1.10
C ILE A 61 -3.98 13.43 -1.72
N SER A 62 -3.72 14.45 -0.90
CA SER A 62 -3.86 15.85 -1.33
C SER A 62 -2.63 16.73 -1.04
N GLY A 63 -1.53 16.15 -0.55
CA GLY A 63 -0.30 16.86 -0.22
C GLY A 63 -0.36 17.60 1.12
N SER A 64 -1.55 17.93 1.63
CA SER A 64 -1.77 18.54 2.95
C SER A 64 -3.19 18.29 3.44
N GLU A 65 -3.38 18.37 4.76
CA GLU A 65 -4.69 18.21 5.40
C GLU A 65 -5.68 19.29 4.97
N ILE A 66 -5.19 20.52 4.85
CA ILE A 66 -6.01 21.67 4.44
C ILE A 66 -6.52 21.48 3.01
N VAL A 67 -5.64 21.09 2.09
CA VAL A 67 -6.02 20.83 0.69
C VAL A 67 -6.99 19.66 0.61
N PHE A 68 -6.83 18.64 1.43
CA PHE A 68 -7.77 17.51 1.51
C PHE A 68 -9.18 18.00 1.89
N LEU A 69 -9.32 18.82 2.92
CA LEU A 69 -10.62 19.35 3.36
C LEU A 69 -11.27 20.20 2.27
N PHE A 70 -10.50 21.07 1.61
CA PHE A 70 -11.02 21.83 0.46
C PHE A 70 -11.41 20.95 -0.72
N SER A 71 -10.64 19.92 -1.02
CA SER A 71 -10.94 18.94 -2.06
C SER A 71 -12.23 18.19 -1.77
N LEU A 72 -12.41 17.74 -0.54
CA LEU A 72 -13.60 17.03 -0.10
C LEU A 72 -14.84 17.95 -0.17
N PHE A 73 -14.72 19.18 0.33
CA PHE A 73 -15.77 20.18 0.23
C PHE A 73 -16.15 20.46 -1.24
N GLY A 74 -15.14 20.66 -2.09
CA GLY A 74 -15.35 20.87 -3.53
C GLY A 74 -16.01 19.67 -4.21
N PHE A 75 -15.65 18.45 -3.83
CA PHE A 75 -16.28 17.24 -4.36
C PHE A 75 -17.75 17.11 -3.89
N VAL A 76 -18.07 17.39 -2.63
CA VAL A 76 -19.46 17.41 -2.15
C VAL A 76 -20.27 18.49 -2.88
N TRP A 77 -19.69 19.65 -3.14
CA TRP A 77 -20.34 20.69 -3.94
C TRP A 77 -20.53 20.26 -5.40
N LEU A 78 -19.53 19.62 -5.99
CA LEU A 78 -19.59 19.04 -7.34
C LEU A 78 -20.76 18.02 -7.46
N LEU A 79 -20.91 17.13 -6.47
CA LEU A 79 -22.01 16.17 -6.42
C LEU A 79 -23.41 16.83 -6.39
N ARG A 80 -23.52 17.97 -5.68
CA ARG A 80 -24.79 18.72 -5.64
C ARG A 80 -25.16 19.36 -6.95
N LYS A 81 -24.15 19.86 -7.70
CA LYS A 81 -24.38 20.48 -9.03
C LYS A 81 -24.49 19.44 -10.16
N HIS A 82 -23.70 18.38 -10.09
CA HIS A 82 -23.58 17.37 -11.14
C HIS A 82 -23.81 15.97 -10.55
N LYS A 83 -25.06 15.55 -10.49
CA LYS A 83 -25.45 14.27 -9.90
C LYS A 83 -24.80 13.05 -10.56
N SER A 84 -24.38 13.14 -11.83
CA SER A 84 -23.62 12.08 -12.51
C SER A 84 -22.31 11.74 -11.83
N MET A 85 -21.70 12.68 -11.08
CA MET A 85 -20.47 12.46 -10.32
C MET A 85 -20.63 11.49 -9.14
N ILE A 86 -21.86 11.08 -8.82
CA ILE A 86 -22.13 10.01 -7.84
C ILE A 86 -21.43 8.69 -8.23
N MET A 87 -21.16 8.50 -9.53
CA MET A 87 -20.40 7.35 -10.04
C MET A 87 -18.93 7.33 -9.57
N ALA A 88 -18.38 8.44 -9.10
CA ALA A 88 -17.05 8.51 -8.53
C ALA A 88 -16.98 8.11 -7.04
N LEU A 89 -18.13 8.04 -6.34
CA LEU A 89 -18.19 7.66 -4.93
C LEU A 89 -17.58 6.28 -4.63
N PRO A 90 -17.83 5.22 -5.41
CA PRO A 90 -17.20 3.92 -5.14
C PRO A 90 -15.68 3.99 -5.14
N ILE A 91 -15.09 4.79 -6.03
CA ILE A 91 -13.62 4.98 -6.12
C ILE A 91 -13.13 5.76 -4.90
N LEU A 92 -13.86 6.79 -4.47
CA LEU A 92 -13.54 7.53 -3.25
C LEU A 92 -13.60 6.63 -2.01
N VAL A 93 -14.68 5.84 -1.87
CA VAL A 93 -14.84 4.89 -0.76
C VAL A 93 -13.73 3.84 -0.77
N LEU A 94 -13.35 3.33 -1.95
CA LEU A 94 -12.23 2.40 -2.08
C LEU A 94 -10.92 3.03 -1.56
N GLY A 95 -10.68 4.30 -1.82
CA GLY A 95 -9.54 5.02 -1.25
C GLY A 95 -9.60 5.13 0.27
N PHE A 96 -10.78 5.34 0.86
CA PHE A 96 -10.96 5.38 2.31
C PHE A 96 -10.71 4.02 3.00
N LEU A 97 -10.73 2.91 2.26
CA LEU A 97 -10.28 1.62 2.79
C LEU A 97 -8.81 1.65 3.23
N ALA A 98 -8.01 2.63 2.80
CA ALA A 98 -6.64 2.81 3.27
C ALA A 98 -6.53 2.87 4.80
N LEU A 99 -7.53 3.43 5.48
CA LEU A 99 -7.56 3.55 6.95
C LEU A 99 -7.60 2.19 7.67
N LYS A 100 -7.99 1.12 6.97
CA LYS A 100 -8.05 -0.25 7.51
C LYS A 100 -7.31 -1.26 6.63
N GLY A 101 -7.25 -1.03 5.33
CA GLY A 101 -6.72 -1.94 4.34
C GLY A 101 -5.28 -1.65 3.88
N GLY A 102 -4.70 -0.53 4.38
CA GLY A 102 -3.32 -0.15 4.12
C GLY A 102 -3.13 0.97 3.11
N LEU A 103 -1.97 1.55 3.19
CA LEU A 103 -1.54 2.76 2.48
C LEU A 103 -1.82 2.74 0.97
N ARG A 104 -1.68 1.59 0.33
CA ARG A 104 -1.87 1.43 -1.12
C ARG A 104 -3.25 1.84 -1.63
N PHE A 105 -4.28 1.80 -0.79
CA PHE A 105 -5.63 2.21 -1.20
C PHE A 105 -5.77 3.73 -1.38
N THR A 106 -4.88 4.55 -0.82
CA THR A 106 -4.94 6.01 -0.94
C THR A 106 -4.98 6.48 -2.40
N ILE A 107 -4.30 5.77 -3.31
CA ILE A 107 -4.22 6.12 -4.74
C ILE A 107 -5.59 6.28 -5.41
N TYR A 108 -6.59 5.52 -4.95
CA TYR A 108 -7.93 5.57 -5.55
C TYR A 108 -8.67 6.87 -5.23
N SER A 109 -8.44 7.47 -4.06
CA SER A 109 -9.05 8.76 -3.72
C SER A 109 -8.43 9.95 -4.44
N VAL A 110 -7.17 9.87 -4.87
CA VAL A 110 -6.42 10.99 -5.47
C VAL A 110 -7.17 11.64 -6.63
N PRO A 111 -7.59 10.91 -7.69
CA PRO A 111 -8.24 11.54 -8.84
C PRO A 111 -9.59 12.19 -8.48
N VAL A 112 -10.35 11.59 -7.55
CA VAL A 112 -11.65 12.11 -7.12
C VAL A 112 -11.47 13.40 -6.32
N MET A 113 -10.48 13.42 -5.43
CA MET A 113 -10.17 14.60 -4.62
C MET A 113 -9.59 15.73 -5.47
N ALA A 114 -8.77 15.40 -6.48
CA ALA A 114 -8.27 16.37 -7.45
C ALA A 114 -9.41 17.01 -8.27
N LEU A 115 -10.40 16.22 -8.70
CA LEU A 115 -11.60 16.74 -9.36
C LEU A 115 -12.38 17.69 -8.44
N GLY A 116 -12.55 17.33 -7.17
CA GLY A 116 -13.22 18.19 -6.18
C GLY A 116 -12.50 19.52 -6.00
N PHE A 117 -11.18 19.50 -5.88
CA PHE A 117 -10.37 20.72 -5.75
C PHE A 117 -10.41 21.59 -7.02
N GLY A 118 -10.25 20.97 -8.19
CA GLY A 118 -10.33 21.67 -9.48
C GLY A 118 -11.69 22.33 -9.70
N PHE A 119 -12.77 21.65 -9.32
CA PHE A 119 -14.12 22.21 -9.36
C PHE A 119 -14.25 23.42 -8.42
N LEU A 120 -13.73 23.31 -7.17
CA LEU A 120 -13.73 24.41 -6.22
C LEU A 120 -12.99 25.65 -6.76
N LEU A 121 -11.82 25.45 -7.35
CA LEU A 121 -11.06 26.53 -8.02
C LEU A 121 -11.84 27.16 -9.17
N SER A 122 -12.55 26.34 -9.96
CA SER A 122 -13.38 26.85 -11.06
C SER A 122 -14.54 27.73 -10.56
N GLU A 123 -15.23 27.30 -9.51
CA GLU A 123 -16.29 28.09 -8.89
C GLU A 123 -15.74 29.37 -8.26
N PHE A 124 -14.60 29.28 -7.60
CA PHE A 124 -13.95 30.44 -7.03
C PHE A 124 -13.54 31.46 -8.11
N LYS A 125 -13.00 30.97 -9.24
CA LYS A 125 -12.74 31.83 -10.42
C LYS A 125 -14.00 32.53 -10.90
N ALA A 126 -15.12 31.81 -11.01
CA ALA A 126 -16.39 32.40 -11.46
C ALA A 126 -16.89 33.52 -10.53
N ILE A 127 -16.59 33.44 -9.24
CA ILE A 127 -16.89 34.50 -8.26
C ILE A 127 -15.92 35.68 -8.44
N LEU A 128 -14.62 35.42 -8.60
CA LEU A 128 -13.61 36.46 -8.76
C LEU A 128 -13.82 37.30 -10.02
N VAL A 129 -14.18 36.69 -11.14
CA VAL A 129 -14.41 37.39 -12.42
C VAL A 129 -15.59 38.39 -12.32
N LYS A 130 -16.56 38.14 -11.40
CA LYS A 130 -17.65 39.08 -11.17
C LYS A 130 -17.20 40.37 -10.45
N LYS A 131 -16.08 40.30 -9.72
CA LYS A 131 -15.61 41.41 -8.87
C LYS A 131 -14.34 42.06 -9.42
N TYR A 132 -13.49 41.30 -10.11
CA TYR A 132 -12.19 41.71 -10.59
C TYR A 132 -12.02 41.51 -12.09
N SER A 133 -10.97 42.03 -12.68
CA SER A 133 -10.67 41.80 -14.09
C SER A 133 -10.40 40.28 -14.36
N GLN A 134 -10.64 39.85 -15.60
CA GLN A 134 -10.33 38.49 -16.04
C GLN A 134 -8.87 38.11 -15.79
N LEU A 135 -7.96 39.07 -16.05
CA LEU A 135 -6.52 38.86 -15.87
C LEU A 135 -6.19 38.63 -14.36
N THR A 136 -6.69 39.49 -13.49
CA THR A 136 -6.50 39.35 -12.05
C THR A 136 -7.03 38.03 -11.54
N SER A 137 -8.23 37.63 -11.98
CA SER A 137 -8.84 36.36 -11.58
C SER A 137 -8.00 35.17 -12.04
N ASN A 138 -7.47 35.19 -13.27
CA ASN A 138 -6.60 34.14 -13.77
C ASN A 138 -5.29 34.05 -12.95
N VAL A 139 -4.67 35.17 -12.67
CA VAL A 139 -3.43 35.23 -11.85
C VAL A 139 -3.67 34.66 -10.45
N CYS A 140 -4.78 35.02 -9.81
CA CYS A 140 -5.13 34.49 -8.50
C CYS A 140 -5.31 32.94 -8.51
N ILE A 141 -5.97 32.41 -9.54
CA ILE A 141 -6.17 30.96 -9.65
C ILE A 141 -4.85 30.23 -9.94
N VAL A 142 -4.03 30.77 -10.84
CA VAL A 142 -2.70 30.17 -11.11
C VAL A 142 -1.84 30.17 -9.85
N PHE A 143 -1.81 31.28 -9.12
CA PHE A 143 -1.08 31.40 -7.84
C PHE A 143 -1.60 30.39 -6.81
N ALA A 144 -2.92 30.30 -6.62
CA ALA A 144 -3.52 29.33 -5.71
C ALA A 144 -3.18 27.88 -6.10
N THR A 145 -3.18 27.57 -7.41
CA THR A 145 -2.81 26.25 -7.92
C THR A 145 -1.34 25.94 -7.63
N ILE A 146 -0.43 26.89 -7.91
CA ILE A 146 1.01 26.70 -7.64
C ILE A 146 1.25 26.50 -6.14
N LEU A 147 0.63 27.31 -5.29
CA LEU A 147 0.77 27.20 -3.83
C LEU A 147 0.29 25.84 -3.32
N THR A 148 -0.80 25.34 -3.86
CA THR A 148 -1.37 24.02 -3.51
C THR A 148 -0.49 22.88 -3.96
N LEU A 149 0.12 22.97 -5.13
CA LEU A 149 0.98 21.93 -5.68
C LEU A 149 2.41 21.97 -5.14
N ALA A 150 2.83 23.09 -4.52
CA ALA A 150 4.20 23.24 -4.02
C ALA A 150 4.67 22.11 -3.10
N PRO A 151 3.89 21.65 -2.10
CA PRO A 151 4.30 20.52 -1.25
C PRO A 151 4.54 19.23 -2.04
N VAL A 152 3.73 18.99 -3.06
CA VAL A 152 3.84 17.80 -3.93
C VAL A 152 5.13 17.88 -4.76
N PHE A 153 5.43 19.04 -5.36
CA PHE A 153 6.66 19.23 -6.12
C PHE A 153 7.91 19.12 -5.24
N ILE A 154 7.87 19.68 -4.02
CA ILE A 154 8.97 19.56 -3.05
C ILE A 154 9.18 18.08 -2.68
N HIS A 155 8.10 17.35 -2.45
CA HIS A 155 8.17 15.93 -2.15
C HIS A 155 8.80 15.14 -3.32
N ILE A 156 8.33 15.35 -4.54
CA ILE A 156 8.85 14.67 -5.74
C ILE A 156 10.35 15.00 -5.95
N TYR A 157 10.73 16.24 -5.78
CA TYR A 157 12.13 16.68 -5.95
C TYR A 157 13.07 16.03 -4.93
N ASN A 158 12.61 15.88 -3.69
CA ASN A 158 13.40 15.29 -2.60
C ASN A 158 13.30 13.76 -2.56
N TYR A 159 12.34 13.18 -3.28
CA TYR A 159 12.13 11.73 -3.25
C TYR A 159 13.25 11.00 -3.98
N LYS A 160 13.97 10.19 -3.23
CA LYS A 160 14.96 9.24 -3.76
C LYS A 160 14.49 7.85 -3.37
N ALA A 161 14.16 7.04 -4.36
CA ALA A 161 13.84 5.64 -4.11
C ALA A 161 15.04 4.95 -3.46
N PRO A 162 14.92 4.41 -2.25
CA PRO A 162 16.00 3.66 -1.63
C PRO A 162 16.26 2.37 -2.41
N THR A 163 17.50 1.94 -2.43
CA THR A 163 17.84 0.59 -2.89
C THR A 163 17.43 -0.44 -1.83
N VAL A 164 17.04 -1.64 -2.25
CA VAL A 164 16.68 -2.73 -1.31
C VAL A 164 17.88 -3.08 -0.43
N PHE A 165 19.09 -3.13 -1.02
CA PHE A 165 20.35 -3.32 -0.32
C PHE A 165 21.27 -2.12 -0.48
N SER A 166 21.95 -1.76 0.60
CA SER A 166 23.11 -0.88 0.54
C SER A 166 24.27 -1.56 -0.16
N GLN A 167 25.26 -0.79 -0.58
CA GLN A 167 26.48 -1.33 -1.19
C GLN A 167 27.22 -2.29 -0.24
N ASN A 168 27.19 -2.01 1.06
CA ASN A 168 27.85 -2.86 2.07
C ASN A 168 27.12 -4.22 2.19
N GLU A 169 25.81 -4.23 2.23
CA GLU A 169 25.03 -5.46 2.29
C GLU A 169 25.19 -6.30 1.02
N ALA A 170 25.15 -5.70 -0.15
CA ALA A 170 25.42 -6.39 -1.40
C ALA A 170 26.86 -6.98 -1.45
N SER A 171 27.83 -6.26 -0.93
CA SER A 171 29.21 -6.73 -0.81
C SER A 171 29.34 -7.92 0.15
N LEU A 172 28.64 -7.86 1.29
CA LEU A 172 28.61 -8.96 2.27
C LEU A 172 27.98 -10.23 1.66
N LEU A 173 26.85 -10.09 0.96
CA LEU A 173 26.23 -11.20 0.26
C LEU A 173 27.12 -11.80 -0.84
N ASN A 174 27.87 -10.96 -1.54
CA ASN A 174 28.83 -11.44 -2.52
C ASN A 174 30.03 -12.20 -1.88
N GLN A 175 30.43 -11.83 -0.65
CA GLN A 175 31.45 -12.58 0.10
C GLN A 175 30.92 -13.96 0.53
N LEU A 176 29.64 -14.09 0.83
CA LEU A 176 29.00 -15.37 1.17
C LEU A 176 29.19 -16.40 0.04
N LYS A 177 29.23 -15.98 -1.21
CA LYS A 177 29.50 -16.81 -2.38
C LYS A 177 30.85 -17.57 -2.29
N ASN A 178 31.82 -17.03 -1.54
CA ASN A 178 33.12 -17.67 -1.37
C ASN A 178 33.13 -18.72 -0.25
N ILE A 179 32.10 -18.75 0.58
CA ILE A 179 32.00 -19.60 1.79
C ILE A 179 30.96 -20.71 1.56
N ALA A 180 29.83 -20.36 0.95
CA ALA A 180 28.70 -21.26 0.73
C ALA A 180 28.78 -21.93 -0.67
N ASN A 181 28.20 -23.12 -0.77
CA ASN A 181 28.00 -23.80 -2.04
C ASN A 181 26.63 -23.47 -2.63
N ARG A 182 26.50 -23.63 -3.93
CA ARG A 182 25.22 -23.38 -4.64
C ARG A 182 24.04 -24.21 -4.11
N GLU A 183 24.32 -25.35 -3.50
CA GLU A 183 23.30 -26.25 -2.94
C GLU A 183 22.92 -25.90 -1.50
N ASP A 184 23.67 -24.97 -0.85
CA ASP A 184 23.38 -24.55 0.51
C ASP A 184 22.16 -23.62 0.54
N TYR A 185 21.45 -23.68 1.65
CA TYR A 185 20.28 -22.82 1.89
C TYR A 185 20.59 -21.69 2.85
N VAL A 186 20.15 -20.49 2.49
CA VAL A 186 20.17 -19.33 3.39
C VAL A 186 18.76 -19.07 3.89
N VAL A 187 18.58 -19.03 5.22
CA VAL A 187 17.34 -18.65 5.87
C VAL A 187 17.22 -17.14 5.85
N THR A 188 16.24 -16.63 5.16
CA THR A 188 15.99 -15.20 5.02
C THR A 188 14.48 -14.93 4.98
N TRP A 189 14.09 -13.67 5.14
CA TRP A 189 12.72 -13.23 4.89
C TRP A 189 12.45 -13.17 3.39
N TRP A 190 11.23 -13.37 2.97
CA TRP A 190 10.84 -13.51 1.56
C TRP A 190 11.28 -12.33 0.68
N ASP A 191 11.27 -11.08 1.21
CA ASP A 191 11.70 -9.87 0.49
C ASP A 191 13.15 -9.94 0.00
N TYR A 192 13.98 -10.67 0.73
CA TYR A 192 15.42 -10.77 0.48
C TYR A 192 15.79 -12.02 -0.33
N GLY A 193 14.83 -12.92 -0.59
CA GLY A 193 15.12 -14.18 -1.23
C GLY A 193 15.81 -14.07 -2.60
N TYR A 194 15.25 -13.30 -3.51
CA TYR A 194 15.86 -13.10 -4.83
C TYR A 194 17.21 -12.39 -4.80
N PRO A 195 17.39 -11.27 -4.07
CA PRO A 195 18.71 -10.64 -3.94
C PRO A 195 19.76 -11.58 -3.33
N VAL A 196 19.44 -12.33 -2.29
CA VAL A 196 20.35 -13.30 -1.69
C VAL A 196 20.78 -14.36 -2.70
N ARG A 197 19.84 -14.95 -3.42
CA ARG A 197 20.13 -15.92 -4.49
C ARG A 197 21.03 -15.32 -5.58
N TYR A 198 20.75 -14.08 -5.98
CA TYR A 198 21.50 -13.40 -7.04
C TYR A 198 22.96 -13.12 -6.66
N TYR A 199 23.17 -12.52 -5.46
CA TYR A 199 24.51 -12.12 -5.04
C TYR A 199 25.36 -13.27 -4.50
N SER A 200 24.73 -14.22 -3.81
CA SER A 200 25.46 -15.28 -3.10
C SER A 200 25.46 -16.63 -3.85
N ASP A 201 24.70 -16.78 -4.93
CA ASP A 201 24.52 -18.01 -5.70
C ASP A 201 24.17 -19.24 -4.82
N VAL A 202 23.24 -19.05 -3.91
CA VAL A 202 22.74 -20.05 -2.96
C VAL A 202 21.23 -20.25 -3.13
N LYS A 203 20.68 -21.24 -2.46
CA LYS A 203 19.22 -21.46 -2.37
C LYS A 203 18.62 -20.69 -1.20
N THR A 204 17.33 -20.38 -1.30
CA THR A 204 16.52 -19.80 -0.21
C THR A 204 15.24 -20.60 -0.02
N LEU A 205 14.74 -20.68 1.20
CA LEU A 205 13.48 -21.38 1.51
C LEU A 205 12.26 -20.66 0.96
N VAL A 206 12.32 -19.33 0.99
CA VAL A 206 11.27 -18.41 0.50
C VAL A 206 11.87 -17.30 -0.34
N ASP A 207 11.06 -16.77 -1.24
CA ASP A 207 11.39 -15.62 -2.08
C ASP A 207 10.11 -14.90 -2.52
N GLY A 208 10.21 -13.88 -3.39
CA GLY A 208 9.07 -13.12 -3.88
C GLY A 208 8.02 -13.95 -4.65
N GLY A 209 8.35 -15.14 -5.12
CA GLY A 209 7.44 -16.08 -5.77
C GLY A 209 6.93 -17.21 -4.86
N LYS A 210 7.63 -17.48 -3.76
CA LYS A 210 7.32 -18.56 -2.80
C LYS A 210 7.28 -17.98 -1.39
N HIS A 211 6.17 -17.40 -0.97
CA HIS A 211 6.04 -16.76 0.34
C HIS A 211 4.62 -16.78 0.91
N LEU A 212 3.68 -17.45 0.26
CA LEU A 212 2.28 -17.45 0.67
C LEU A 212 1.94 -18.64 1.55
N GLY A 213 0.99 -18.42 2.48
CA GLY A 213 0.46 -19.48 3.33
C GLY A 213 1.53 -20.16 4.19
N LYS A 214 1.61 -21.49 4.08
CA LYS A 214 2.50 -22.33 4.90
C LYS A 214 3.99 -22.12 4.61
N ASP A 215 4.35 -21.67 3.43
CA ASP A 215 5.76 -21.47 3.04
C ASP A 215 6.48 -20.50 3.96
N ASN A 216 5.75 -19.52 4.52
CA ASN A 216 6.31 -18.52 5.40
C ASN A 216 6.48 -18.97 6.85
N PHE A 217 5.98 -20.14 7.23
CA PHE A 217 6.06 -20.64 8.60
C PHE A 217 7.52 -20.90 9.03
N PHE A 218 8.29 -21.62 8.25
CA PHE A 218 9.65 -22.01 8.59
C PHE A 218 10.59 -20.79 8.77
N PRO A 219 10.70 -19.85 7.82
CA PRO A 219 11.55 -18.68 8.02
C PRO A 219 11.04 -17.79 9.16
N SER A 220 9.73 -17.60 9.30
CA SER A 220 9.16 -16.83 10.41
C SER A 220 9.53 -17.42 11.76
N PHE A 221 9.42 -18.74 11.92
CA PHE A 221 9.82 -19.42 13.13
C PHE A 221 11.32 -19.26 13.39
N SER A 222 12.16 -19.54 12.39
CA SER A 222 13.62 -19.49 12.53
C SER A 222 14.12 -18.09 12.90
N LEU A 223 13.53 -17.04 12.32
CA LEU A 223 13.93 -15.64 12.57
C LEU A 223 13.39 -15.08 13.90
N SER A 224 12.43 -15.76 14.54
CA SER A 224 11.78 -15.30 15.79
C SER A 224 12.18 -16.09 17.03
N LYS A 225 13.00 -17.13 16.92
CA LYS A 225 13.39 -18.02 18.04
C LYS A 225 14.88 -17.90 18.36
N ASP A 226 15.27 -18.58 19.45
CA ASP A 226 16.68 -18.71 19.82
C ASP A 226 17.50 -19.48 18.75
N GLU A 227 18.81 -19.36 18.81
CA GLU A 227 19.73 -19.92 17.82
C GLU A 227 19.57 -21.43 17.63
N GLN A 228 19.38 -22.18 18.70
CA GLN A 228 19.25 -23.63 18.64
C GLN A 228 17.95 -24.06 17.97
N ALA A 229 16.84 -23.44 18.35
CA ALA A 229 15.54 -23.72 17.75
C ALA A 229 15.51 -23.28 16.27
N ALA A 230 16.11 -22.13 15.95
CA ALA A 230 16.26 -21.65 14.59
C ALA A 230 17.07 -22.61 13.72
N ALA A 231 18.22 -23.07 14.20
CA ALA A 231 19.08 -24.03 13.49
C ALA A 231 18.36 -25.37 13.25
N ASN A 232 17.64 -25.88 14.23
CA ASN A 232 16.89 -27.12 14.10
C ASN A 232 15.75 -26.98 13.09
N MET A 233 15.03 -25.84 13.10
CA MET A 233 13.96 -25.56 12.15
C MET A 233 14.50 -25.39 10.73
N ALA A 234 15.63 -24.71 10.55
CA ALA A 234 16.30 -24.53 9.27
C ALA A 234 16.68 -25.90 8.66
N ARG A 235 17.27 -26.80 9.44
CA ARG A 235 17.59 -28.16 8.98
C ARG A 235 16.33 -28.93 8.59
N LEU A 236 15.32 -28.92 9.47
CA LEU A 236 14.07 -29.61 9.19
C LEU A 236 13.42 -29.12 7.89
N SER A 237 13.40 -27.80 7.68
CA SER A 237 12.78 -27.20 6.48
C SER A 237 13.52 -27.56 5.19
N VAL A 238 14.85 -27.69 5.22
CA VAL A 238 15.65 -28.12 4.06
C VAL A 238 15.44 -29.61 3.75
N GLU A 239 15.34 -30.45 4.79
CA GLU A 239 15.11 -31.89 4.62
C GLU A 239 13.74 -32.22 4.01
N TYR A 240 12.75 -31.32 4.17
CA TYR A 240 11.38 -31.52 3.69
C TYR A 240 10.98 -30.59 2.53
N THR A 241 11.93 -29.88 1.91
CA THR A 241 11.70 -29.06 0.72
C THR A 241 12.14 -29.78 -0.55
#